data_e9df47f0c2feca2c27b37e1389fbf614
#
_entry.id   e9df47f0c2feca2c27b37e1389fbf614
#
_cell.length_a   1.000
_cell.length_b   1.000
_cell.length_c   1.000
_cell.angle_alpha   90.00
_cell.angle_beta   90.00
_cell.angle_gamma   90.00
#
_symmetry.space_group_name_H-M   'P 1'
#
loop_
_entity.id
_entity.type
_entity.pdbx_description
1 polymer ?
#
loop_
_entity_poly.entity_id
_entity_poly.type
_entity_poly.pdbx_seq_one_letter_code
_entity_poly.pdbx_strand_id
1 'polypeptide(L)'
;MIVKPVTESLAEAARAASGKGLPPVHLWNPPFCGDIDMRIARDGTWFYLGTPIGRAPLVRLFSTILKREGDRHFLVTPVEKVGITVDDAPFVAVDVDRSDEGGEPVLTFTTNVGDRVAAGPGHEIRVTRDPGTGEPAPYLHVRAGLEALIDRKSFYRMAEIGDTVRHEGRDWFGFRSKGLFFPAIPAEELT
;
A
#
# COMPACT_ATOMS: atom_id res chain seq x y z
N MET A 1 22.66 -10.76 -30.27
CA MET A 1 22.59 -10.59 -28.79
C MET A 1 21.12 -10.33 -28.46
N ILE A 2 20.41 -11.25 -27.87
CA ILE A 2 19.00 -11.06 -27.48
C ILE A 2 19.00 -10.22 -26.21
N VAL A 3 18.62 -8.94 -26.32
CA VAL A 3 18.43 -8.08 -25.17
C VAL A 3 17.19 -8.60 -24.44
N LYS A 4 17.37 -9.16 -23.25
CA LYS A 4 16.24 -9.56 -22.40
C LYS A 4 15.41 -8.30 -22.07
N PRO A 5 14.06 -8.39 -22.11
CA PRO A 5 13.23 -7.29 -21.63
C PRO A 5 13.59 -6.92 -20.21
N VAL A 6 13.59 -5.62 -19.87
CA VAL A 6 13.93 -5.11 -18.53
C VAL A 6 13.10 -5.82 -17.45
N THR A 7 11.84 -6.13 -17.73
CA THR A 7 10.96 -6.86 -16.81
C THR A 7 11.41 -8.29 -16.53
N GLU A 8 12.04 -8.98 -17.48
CA GLU A 8 12.59 -10.34 -17.24
C GLU A 8 13.83 -10.28 -16.37
N SER A 9 14.72 -9.33 -16.63
CA SER A 9 15.92 -9.10 -15.80
C SER A 9 15.55 -8.75 -14.35
N LEU A 10 14.62 -7.83 -14.16
CA LEU A 10 14.10 -7.47 -12.83
C LEU A 10 13.43 -8.66 -12.13
N ALA A 11 12.65 -9.46 -12.86
CA ALA A 11 11.98 -10.63 -12.29
C ALA A 11 12.98 -11.72 -11.89
N GLU A 12 14.01 -11.96 -12.69
CA GLU A 12 15.09 -12.91 -12.33
C GLU A 12 15.85 -12.44 -11.09
N ALA A 13 16.25 -11.17 -11.04
CA ALA A 13 16.95 -10.60 -9.90
C ALA A 13 16.09 -10.61 -8.63
N ALA A 14 14.79 -10.29 -8.75
CA ALA A 14 13.85 -10.34 -7.63
C ALA A 14 13.67 -11.77 -7.09
N ARG A 15 13.54 -12.78 -7.97
CA ARG A 15 13.46 -14.19 -7.55
C ARG A 15 14.75 -14.65 -6.86
N ALA A 16 15.91 -14.29 -7.41
CA ALA A 16 17.20 -14.64 -6.82
C ALA A 16 17.40 -14.03 -5.43
N ALA A 17 16.84 -12.83 -5.21
CA ALA A 17 16.91 -12.11 -3.94
C ALA A 17 15.83 -12.54 -2.93
N SER A 18 14.79 -13.23 -3.38
CA SER A 18 13.67 -13.69 -2.54
C SER A 18 14.12 -14.97 -1.78
N GLY A 19 14.39 -14.80 -0.48
CA GLY A 19 14.56 -15.91 0.45
C GLY A 19 13.24 -16.33 1.10
N LYS A 20 13.29 -16.73 2.38
CA LYS A 20 12.10 -16.95 3.21
C LYS A 20 11.57 -15.58 3.69
N GLY A 21 10.67 -14.93 2.94
CA GLY A 21 10.06 -13.66 3.29
C GLY A 21 10.31 -12.55 2.26
N LEU A 22 10.04 -11.31 2.67
CA LEU A 22 10.27 -10.14 1.82
C LEU A 22 11.78 -9.86 1.67
N PRO A 23 12.24 -9.52 0.46
CA PRO A 23 13.63 -9.12 0.25
C PRO A 23 13.99 -7.89 1.10
N PRO A 24 15.25 -7.81 1.62
CA PRO A 24 15.69 -6.69 2.45
C PRO A 24 16.06 -5.46 1.59
N VAL A 25 15.09 -4.93 0.83
CA VAL A 25 15.31 -3.82 -0.11
C VAL A 25 15.88 -2.55 0.54
N HIS A 26 15.63 -2.38 1.85
CA HIS A 26 16.17 -1.26 2.62
C HIS A 26 17.70 -1.31 2.79
N LEU A 27 18.30 -2.50 2.66
CA LEU A 27 19.76 -2.70 2.72
C LEU A 27 20.42 -2.52 1.34
N TRP A 28 19.64 -2.48 0.26
CA TRP A 28 20.18 -2.38 -1.08
C TRP A 28 20.30 -0.92 -1.52
N ASN A 29 21.48 -0.56 -1.99
CA ASN A 29 21.76 0.77 -2.53
C ASN A 29 22.53 0.69 -3.86
N PRO A 30 21.96 0.02 -4.88
CA PRO A 30 22.58 -0.09 -6.19
C PRO A 30 22.54 1.25 -6.93
N PRO A 31 23.29 1.40 -8.03
CA PRO A 31 23.21 2.59 -8.88
C PRO A 31 21.81 2.75 -9.48
N PHE A 32 21.40 4.00 -9.65
CA PHE A 32 20.17 4.33 -10.36
C PHE A 32 20.38 4.15 -11.87
N CYS A 33 19.54 3.33 -12.48
CA CYS A 33 19.63 2.94 -13.89
C CYS A 33 18.62 3.66 -14.80
N GLY A 34 17.94 4.69 -14.28
CA GLY A 34 16.94 5.46 -15.02
C GLY A 34 15.50 5.05 -14.70
N ASP A 35 14.58 5.79 -15.28
CA ASP A 35 13.15 5.50 -15.18
C ASP A 35 12.73 4.53 -16.28
N ILE A 36 11.80 3.63 -15.97
CA ILE A 36 11.19 2.71 -16.93
C ILE A 36 9.71 3.06 -17.10
N ASP A 37 9.14 2.76 -18.26
CA ASP A 37 7.71 2.93 -18.52
C ASP A 37 6.91 1.82 -17.81
N MET A 38 6.92 1.88 -16.48
CA MET A 38 6.11 1.05 -15.62
C MET A 38 5.30 1.95 -14.68
N ARG A 39 3.99 1.70 -14.59
CA ARG A 39 3.06 2.52 -13.82
C ARG A 39 2.12 1.65 -12.99
N ILE A 40 1.88 2.05 -11.75
CA ILE A 40 0.83 1.52 -10.90
C ILE A 40 -0.30 2.54 -10.88
N ALA A 41 -1.45 2.17 -11.44
CA ALA A 41 -2.64 3.00 -11.43
C ALA A 41 -3.30 3.02 -10.05
N ARG A 42 -4.18 4.00 -9.81
CA ARG A 42 -4.90 4.17 -8.54
C ARG A 42 -5.73 2.94 -8.13
N ASP A 43 -6.23 2.18 -9.09
CA ASP A 43 -6.97 0.93 -8.85
C ASP A 43 -6.08 -0.29 -8.54
N GLY A 44 -4.76 -0.09 -8.50
CA GLY A 44 -3.77 -1.14 -8.26
C GLY A 44 -3.34 -1.92 -9.50
N THR A 45 -3.80 -1.55 -10.69
CA THR A 45 -3.36 -2.18 -11.94
C THR A 45 -1.94 -1.75 -12.30
N TRP A 46 -1.08 -2.72 -12.58
CA TRP A 46 0.28 -2.49 -13.05
C TRP A 46 0.33 -2.49 -14.57
N PHE A 47 0.97 -1.49 -15.15
CA PHE A 47 1.19 -1.34 -16.58
C PHE A 47 2.69 -1.38 -16.89
N TYR A 48 3.04 -1.98 -18.02
CA TYR A 48 4.36 -1.88 -18.61
C TYR A 48 4.23 -1.56 -20.10
N LEU A 49 4.91 -0.48 -20.54
CA LEU A 49 4.79 0.07 -21.91
C LEU A 49 3.33 0.27 -22.32
N GLY A 50 2.51 0.82 -21.41
CA GLY A 50 1.09 1.09 -21.63
C GLY A 50 0.18 -0.15 -21.61
N THR A 51 0.72 -1.36 -21.43
CA THR A 51 -0.06 -2.62 -21.41
C THR A 51 -0.20 -3.13 -19.98
N PRO A 52 -1.42 -3.52 -19.54
CA PRO A 52 -1.61 -4.11 -18.21
C PRO A 52 -0.82 -5.42 -18.05
N ILE A 53 -0.16 -5.58 -16.91
CA ILE A 53 0.51 -6.84 -16.55
C ILE A 53 -0.54 -7.81 -16.01
N GLY A 54 -1.02 -8.74 -16.86
CA GLY A 54 -2.08 -9.69 -16.49
C GLY A 54 -1.62 -10.88 -15.64
N ARG A 55 -0.31 -11.02 -15.36
CA ARG A 55 0.23 -12.12 -14.55
C ARG A 55 0.36 -11.71 -13.08
N ALA A 56 -0.65 -12.05 -12.26
CA ALA A 56 -0.65 -11.75 -10.84
C ALA A 56 0.61 -12.19 -10.07
N PRO A 57 1.21 -13.37 -10.31
CA PRO A 57 2.48 -13.75 -9.67
C PRO A 57 3.64 -12.82 -10.01
N LEU A 58 3.66 -12.22 -11.20
CA LEU A 58 4.70 -11.26 -11.61
C LEU A 58 4.50 -9.92 -10.90
N VAL A 59 3.27 -9.43 -10.83
CA VAL A 59 2.90 -8.22 -10.07
C VAL A 59 3.28 -8.39 -8.61
N ARG A 60 2.93 -9.54 -8.00
CA ARG A 60 3.31 -9.86 -6.63
C ARG A 60 4.82 -9.86 -6.43
N LEU A 61 5.58 -10.43 -7.37
CA LEU A 61 7.04 -10.44 -7.32
C LEU A 61 7.60 -9.01 -7.34
N PHE A 62 7.16 -8.16 -8.27
CA PHE A 62 7.60 -6.77 -8.34
C PHE A 62 7.21 -5.97 -7.10
N SER A 63 6.05 -6.24 -6.51
CA SER A 63 5.65 -5.58 -5.27
C SER A 63 6.61 -5.83 -4.11
N THR A 64 7.31 -6.97 -4.09
CA THR A 64 8.27 -7.32 -3.04
C THR A 64 9.56 -6.51 -3.11
N ILE A 65 9.91 -5.96 -4.27
CA ILE A 65 11.11 -5.13 -4.49
C ILE A 65 10.79 -3.64 -4.64
N LEU A 66 9.59 -3.23 -4.31
CA LEU A 66 9.21 -1.83 -4.23
C LEU A 66 9.96 -1.12 -3.09
N LYS A 67 10.44 0.09 -3.39
CA LYS A 67 11.05 1.00 -2.42
C LYS A 67 10.54 2.42 -2.68
N ARG A 68 10.22 3.14 -1.61
CA ARG A 68 9.92 4.56 -1.66
C ARG A 68 11.11 5.36 -1.15
N GLU A 69 11.50 6.40 -1.87
CA GLU A 69 12.51 7.37 -1.46
C GLU A 69 11.92 8.78 -1.69
N GLY A 70 11.59 9.48 -0.62
CA GLY A 70 10.82 10.73 -0.71
C GLY A 70 9.46 10.49 -1.37
N ASP A 71 9.18 11.23 -2.45
CA ASP A 71 7.93 11.11 -3.21
C ASP A 71 8.04 10.19 -4.43
N ARG A 72 9.19 9.54 -4.61
CA ARG A 72 9.45 8.66 -5.75
C ARG A 72 9.40 7.18 -5.35
N HIS A 73 8.97 6.36 -6.30
CA HIS A 73 8.93 4.91 -6.17
C HIS A 73 9.92 4.25 -7.13
N PHE A 74 10.51 3.16 -6.66
CA PHE A 74 11.54 2.41 -7.38
C PHE A 74 11.28 0.91 -7.25
N LEU A 75 11.72 0.16 -8.27
CA LEU A 75 11.99 -1.27 -8.13
C LEU A 75 13.49 -1.42 -7.90
N VAL A 76 13.84 -2.11 -6.83
CA VAL A 76 15.24 -2.25 -6.40
C VAL A 76 15.63 -3.71 -6.31
N THR A 77 16.76 -4.04 -6.88
CA THR A 77 17.44 -5.33 -6.74
C THR A 77 18.83 -5.10 -6.16
N PRO A 78 19.60 -6.12 -5.80
CA PRO A 78 20.97 -5.91 -5.33
C PRO A 78 21.89 -5.18 -6.32
N VAL A 79 21.56 -5.16 -7.61
CA VAL A 79 22.43 -4.67 -8.67
C VAL A 79 21.90 -3.47 -9.45
N GLU A 80 20.60 -3.17 -9.35
CA GLU A 80 19.98 -2.07 -10.10
C GLU A 80 18.82 -1.43 -9.34
N LYS A 81 18.60 -0.15 -9.59
CA LYS A 81 17.43 0.62 -9.12
C LYS A 81 16.84 1.35 -10.31
N VAL A 82 15.56 1.09 -10.59
CA VAL A 82 14.82 1.76 -11.67
C VAL A 82 13.62 2.50 -11.10
N GLY A 83 13.35 3.70 -11.60
CA GLY A 83 12.19 4.51 -11.22
C GLY A 83 10.94 4.05 -11.94
N ILE A 84 9.81 4.09 -11.23
CA ILE A 84 8.48 3.82 -11.77
C ILE A 84 7.50 4.93 -11.38
N THR A 85 6.36 4.99 -12.06
CA THR A 85 5.27 5.90 -11.73
C THR A 85 4.24 5.21 -10.85
N VAL A 86 3.79 5.89 -9.80
CA VAL A 86 2.66 5.46 -8.96
C VAL A 86 1.68 6.62 -8.90
N ASP A 87 0.45 6.39 -9.38
CA ASP A 87 -0.53 7.48 -9.53
C ASP A 87 -1.06 7.98 -8.18
N ASP A 88 -1.15 7.10 -7.17
CA ASP A 88 -1.63 7.43 -5.83
C ASP A 88 -0.87 6.60 -4.78
N ALA A 89 -1.34 5.40 -4.45
CA ALA A 89 -0.68 4.46 -3.56
C ALA A 89 -0.23 3.21 -4.31
N PRO A 90 0.91 2.59 -3.92
CA PRO A 90 1.41 1.40 -4.62
C PRO A 90 0.57 0.15 -4.42
N PHE A 91 -0.29 0.13 -3.38
CA PHE A 91 -1.19 -0.98 -3.08
C PHE A 91 -2.63 -0.51 -2.96
N VAL A 92 -3.57 -1.46 -3.05
CA VAL A 92 -4.97 -1.28 -2.71
C VAL A 92 -5.36 -2.31 -1.66
N ALA A 93 -5.90 -1.88 -0.54
CA ALA A 93 -6.51 -2.77 0.45
C ALA A 93 -7.92 -3.11 -0.04
N VAL A 94 -8.08 -4.34 -0.51
CA VAL A 94 -9.28 -4.84 -1.19
C VAL A 94 -10.25 -5.58 -0.27
N ASP A 95 -9.83 -5.85 0.96
CA ASP A 95 -10.67 -6.46 1.98
C ASP A 95 -10.22 -6.07 3.39
N VAL A 96 -11.16 -6.12 4.33
CA VAL A 96 -10.92 -5.89 5.76
C VAL A 96 -11.72 -6.88 6.59
N ASP A 97 -11.04 -7.53 7.52
CA ASP A 97 -11.62 -8.39 8.54
C ASP A 97 -11.49 -7.73 9.91
N ARG A 98 -12.55 -7.84 10.74
CA ARG A 98 -12.48 -7.49 12.15
C ARG A 98 -12.40 -8.76 12.98
N SER A 99 -11.47 -8.78 13.92
CA SER A 99 -11.38 -9.76 14.99
C SER A 99 -11.25 -9.05 16.34
N ASP A 100 -11.43 -9.79 17.43
CA ASP A 100 -11.17 -9.30 18.78
C ASP A 100 -10.04 -10.14 19.37
N GLU A 101 -8.97 -9.47 19.80
CA GLU A 101 -7.80 -10.07 20.43
C GLU A 101 -7.66 -9.53 21.86
N GLY A 102 -7.90 -10.38 22.86
CA GLY A 102 -7.82 -9.97 24.28
C GLY A 102 -8.83 -8.89 24.69
N GLY A 103 -9.97 -8.77 24.00
CA GLY A 103 -10.99 -7.74 24.24
C GLY A 103 -10.76 -6.43 23.44
N GLU A 104 -9.71 -6.36 22.62
CA GLU A 104 -9.42 -5.24 21.76
C GLU A 104 -9.74 -5.55 20.30
N PRO A 105 -10.41 -4.66 19.57
CA PRO A 105 -10.68 -4.87 18.15
C PRO A 105 -9.38 -4.80 17.34
N VAL A 106 -9.30 -5.68 16.33
CA VAL A 106 -8.20 -5.70 15.36
C VAL A 106 -8.79 -5.69 13.96
N LEU A 107 -8.39 -4.70 13.17
CA LEU A 107 -8.73 -4.59 11.75
C LEU A 107 -7.56 -5.13 10.92
N THR A 108 -7.79 -6.23 10.21
CA THR A 108 -6.78 -6.84 9.33
C THR A 108 -7.19 -6.66 7.89
N PHE A 109 -6.33 -6.00 7.12
CA PHE A 109 -6.53 -5.71 5.70
C PHE A 109 -5.81 -6.73 4.83
N THR A 110 -6.40 -7.03 3.67
CA THR A 110 -5.76 -7.80 2.61
C THR A 110 -5.53 -6.88 1.41
N THR A 111 -4.29 -6.83 0.92
CA THR A 111 -3.95 -6.02 -0.26
C THR A 111 -4.20 -6.78 -1.57
N ASN A 112 -4.27 -6.04 -2.67
CA ASN A 112 -4.39 -6.58 -4.03
C ASN A 112 -3.22 -7.47 -4.46
N VAL A 113 -2.10 -7.41 -3.75
CA VAL A 113 -0.93 -8.30 -3.97
C VAL A 113 -0.84 -9.43 -2.94
N GLY A 114 -1.84 -9.54 -2.04
CA GLY A 114 -1.99 -10.64 -1.09
C GLY A 114 -1.28 -10.45 0.25
N ASP A 115 -0.77 -9.25 0.55
CA ASP A 115 -0.26 -8.95 1.89
C ASP A 115 -1.42 -8.86 2.88
N ARG A 116 -1.24 -9.39 4.10
CA ARG A 116 -2.18 -9.22 5.22
C ARG A 116 -1.55 -8.32 6.27
N VAL A 117 -2.22 -7.23 6.59
CA VAL A 117 -1.71 -6.19 7.48
C VAL A 117 -2.76 -5.84 8.53
N ALA A 118 -2.42 -6.04 9.80
CA ALA A 118 -3.27 -5.60 10.90
C ALA A 118 -2.95 -4.14 11.25
N ALA A 119 -3.94 -3.27 11.16
CA ALA A 119 -3.80 -1.88 11.55
C ALA A 119 -3.42 -1.77 13.03
N GLY A 120 -2.51 -0.87 13.35
CA GLY A 120 -1.95 -0.73 14.69
C GLY A 120 -0.64 0.05 14.67
N PRO A 121 0.18 -0.06 15.72
CA PRO A 121 1.50 0.59 15.75
C PRO A 121 2.37 0.18 14.57
N GLY A 122 2.87 1.16 13.81
CA GLY A 122 3.66 0.94 12.60
C GLY A 122 2.85 0.59 11.35
N HIS A 123 1.52 0.44 11.47
CA HIS A 123 0.59 0.20 10.38
C HIS A 123 -0.66 1.08 10.57
N GLU A 124 -0.44 2.38 10.60
CA GLU A 124 -1.47 3.36 10.89
C GLU A 124 -2.45 3.52 9.72
N ILE A 125 -3.70 3.82 10.06
CA ILE A 125 -4.70 4.29 9.11
C ILE A 125 -4.69 5.82 9.16
N ARG A 126 -4.57 6.45 8.00
CA ARG A 126 -4.81 7.88 7.84
C ARG A 126 -5.93 8.12 6.84
N VAL A 127 -6.72 9.13 7.06
CA VAL A 127 -7.78 9.53 6.14
C VAL A 127 -7.51 10.96 5.69
N THR A 128 -7.42 11.17 4.39
CA THR A 128 -7.32 12.48 3.76
C THR A 128 -8.57 12.76 2.96
N ARG A 129 -8.63 13.93 2.33
CA ARG A 129 -9.66 14.21 1.32
C ARG A 129 -9.05 14.11 -0.07
N ASP A 130 -9.74 13.42 -0.95
CA ASP A 130 -9.38 13.38 -2.37
C ASP A 130 -9.45 14.80 -2.94
N PRO A 131 -8.38 15.32 -3.53
CA PRO A 131 -8.33 16.70 -4.00
C PRO A 131 -9.27 16.98 -5.18
N GLY A 132 -9.68 15.95 -5.92
CA GLY A 132 -10.58 16.07 -7.06
C GLY A 132 -12.06 16.01 -6.68
N THR A 133 -12.42 15.14 -5.73
CA THR A 133 -13.82 14.87 -5.35
C THR A 133 -14.21 15.44 -4.00
N GLY A 134 -13.24 15.74 -3.12
CA GLY A 134 -13.47 16.12 -1.72
C GLY A 134 -13.90 14.94 -0.84
N GLU A 135 -14.06 13.74 -1.38
CA GLU A 135 -14.43 12.54 -0.63
C GLU A 135 -13.29 12.06 0.29
N PRO A 136 -13.59 11.35 1.38
CA PRO A 136 -12.56 10.73 2.20
C PRO A 136 -11.74 9.71 1.39
N ALA A 137 -10.42 9.82 1.49
CA ALA A 137 -9.46 8.90 0.90
C ALA A 137 -8.65 8.24 2.03
N PRO A 138 -9.00 7.02 2.44
CA PRO A 138 -8.33 6.30 3.52
C PRO A 138 -7.13 5.51 3.01
N TYR A 139 -6.03 5.54 3.77
CA TYR A 139 -4.79 4.83 3.47
C TYR A 139 -4.33 4.04 4.68
N LEU A 140 -3.76 2.87 4.44
CA LEU A 140 -3.10 2.02 5.43
C LEU A 140 -1.60 1.99 5.15
N HIS A 141 -0.77 2.27 6.16
CA HIS A 141 0.66 2.02 6.05
C HIS A 141 0.95 0.51 6.03
N VAL A 142 1.51 0.03 4.92
CA VAL A 142 1.80 -1.40 4.73
C VAL A 142 3.21 -1.74 5.21
N ARG A 143 4.23 -1.03 4.69
CA ARG A 143 5.64 -1.22 5.07
C ARG A 143 6.53 -0.12 4.50
N ALA A 144 7.57 0.29 5.22
CA ALA A 144 8.66 1.15 4.72
C ALA A 144 8.18 2.40 3.92
N GLY A 145 7.14 3.07 4.40
CA GLY A 145 6.55 4.22 3.73
C GLY A 145 5.66 3.88 2.53
N LEU A 146 5.47 2.61 2.21
CA LEU A 146 4.53 2.15 1.19
C LEU A 146 3.14 2.00 1.80
N GLU A 147 2.14 2.59 1.15
CA GLU A 147 0.76 2.61 1.62
C GLU A 147 -0.17 1.85 0.67
N ALA A 148 -1.31 1.44 1.19
CA ALA A 148 -2.44 0.93 0.43
C ALA A 148 -3.62 1.90 0.51
N LEU A 149 -4.17 2.30 -0.63
CA LEU A 149 -5.49 2.94 -0.66
C LEU A 149 -6.53 1.91 -0.23
N ILE A 150 -7.31 2.19 0.80
CA ILE A 150 -8.41 1.32 1.21
C ILE A 150 -9.56 1.52 0.22
N ASP A 151 -10.00 0.44 -0.43
CA ASP A 151 -11.05 0.52 -1.42
C ASP A 151 -12.40 0.96 -0.82
N ARG A 152 -13.29 1.47 -1.66
CA ARG A 152 -14.58 2.00 -1.23
C ARG A 152 -15.42 0.95 -0.48
N LYS A 153 -15.41 -0.29 -0.92
CA LYS A 153 -16.16 -1.39 -0.28
C LYS A 153 -15.65 -1.65 1.15
N SER A 154 -14.34 -1.75 1.32
CA SER A 154 -13.71 -1.94 2.63
C SER A 154 -13.93 -0.74 3.54
N PHE A 155 -13.85 0.47 2.99
CA PHE A 155 -14.11 1.68 3.77
C PHE A 155 -15.56 1.76 4.28
N TYR A 156 -16.56 1.38 3.48
CA TYR A 156 -17.94 1.31 3.94
C TYR A 156 -18.13 0.27 5.04
N ARG A 157 -17.50 -0.91 4.94
CA ARG A 157 -17.52 -1.91 6.02
C ARG A 157 -16.87 -1.38 7.31
N MET A 158 -15.79 -0.62 7.18
CA MET A 158 -15.19 0.05 8.34
C MET A 158 -16.13 1.08 8.95
N ALA A 159 -16.85 1.84 8.11
CA ALA A 159 -17.78 2.86 8.59
C ALA A 159 -18.93 2.27 9.42
N GLU A 160 -19.35 1.04 9.14
CA GLU A 160 -20.37 0.32 9.95
C GLU A 160 -19.89 -0.02 11.36
N ILE A 161 -18.59 -0.09 11.59
CA ILE A 161 -17.98 -0.47 12.88
C ILE A 161 -17.17 0.67 13.53
N GLY A 162 -17.21 1.86 12.92
CA GLY A 162 -16.56 3.05 13.46
C GLY A 162 -17.32 3.64 14.64
N ASP A 163 -16.61 4.38 15.47
CA ASP A 163 -17.11 5.07 16.65
C ASP A 163 -16.80 6.56 16.62
N THR A 164 -17.63 7.36 17.30
CA THR A 164 -17.31 8.76 17.59
C THR A 164 -16.60 8.85 18.93
N VAL A 165 -15.41 9.42 18.92
CA VAL A 165 -14.52 9.52 20.08
C VAL A 165 -14.00 10.93 20.24
N ARG A 166 -13.92 11.40 21.50
CA ARG A 166 -13.20 12.64 21.85
C ARG A 166 -11.71 12.41 21.67
N HIS A 167 -11.12 13.07 20.67
CA HIS A 167 -9.70 12.95 20.34
C HIS A 167 -9.12 14.37 20.12
N GLU A 168 -8.04 14.70 20.81
CA GLU A 168 -7.37 16.01 20.74
C GLU A 168 -8.30 17.22 20.87
N GLY A 169 -9.27 17.12 21.80
CA GLY A 169 -10.18 18.23 22.11
C GLY A 169 -11.39 18.39 21.18
N ARG A 170 -11.57 17.52 20.17
CA ARG A 170 -12.66 17.51 19.21
C ARG A 170 -13.27 16.10 19.09
N ASP A 171 -14.54 16.02 18.71
CA ASP A 171 -15.16 14.73 18.45
C ASP A 171 -14.88 14.27 17.03
N TRP A 172 -14.34 13.06 16.90
CA TRP A 172 -13.99 12.44 15.63
C TRP A 172 -14.70 11.11 15.45
N PHE A 173 -15.27 10.90 14.28
CA PHE A 173 -15.60 9.57 13.81
C PHE A 173 -14.33 8.89 13.32
N GLY A 174 -14.11 7.65 13.71
CA GLY A 174 -12.89 6.92 13.32
C GLY A 174 -12.93 5.45 13.72
N PHE A 175 -11.78 4.83 13.68
CA PHE A 175 -11.65 3.38 13.80
C PHE A 175 -10.69 3.01 14.93
N ARG A 176 -11.04 1.94 15.65
CA ARG A 176 -10.17 1.36 16.67
C ARG A 176 -9.53 0.09 16.17
N SER A 177 -8.22 -0.08 16.40
CA SER A 177 -7.50 -1.31 16.15
C SER A 177 -6.24 -1.38 17.00
N LYS A 178 -6.00 -2.51 17.64
CA LYS A 178 -4.83 -2.77 18.51
C LYS A 178 -4.58 -1.64 19.54
N GLY A 179 -5.64 -1.19 20.21
CA GLY A 179 -5.56 -0.15 21.24
C GLY A 179 -5.37 1.29 20.69
N LEU A 180 -5.24 1.48 19.39
CA LEU A 180 -5.15 2.80 18.76
C LEU A 180 -6.50 3.25 18.22
N PHE A 181 -6.69 4.58 18.20
CA PHE A 181 -7.80 5.23 17.51
C PHE A 181 -7.25 5.98 16.28
N PHE A 182 -7.86 5.74 15.14
CA PHE A 182 -7.54 6.39 13.88
C PHE A 182 -8.67 7.34 13.50
N PRO A 183 -8.52 8.67 13.68
CA PRO A 183 -9.55 9.63 13.33
C PRO A 183 -9.73 9.68 11.81
N ALA A 184 -10.97 9.70 11.35
CA ALA A 184 -11.30 9.72 9.94
C ALA A 184 -11.97 11.03 9.52
N ILE A 185 -13.08 11.38 10.16
CA ILE A 185 -13.92 12.53 9.80
C ILE A 185 -14.31 13.26 11.10
N PRO A 186 -14.23 14.61 11.17
CA PRO A 186 -14.82 15.34 12.29
C PRO A 186 -16.30 15.00 12.44
N ALA A 187 -16.75 14.74 13.68
CA ALA A 187 -18.13 14.26 13.90
C ALA A 187 -19.19 15.25 13.41
N GLU A 188 -18.90 16.54 13.40
CA GLU A 188 -19.76 17.60 12.87
C GLU A 188 -19.95 17.55 11.33
N GLU A 189 -19.10 16.80 10.62
CA GLU A 189 -19.17 16.63 9.16
C GLU A 189 -19.90 15.32 8.76
N LEU A 190 -20.37 14.54 9.72
CA LEU A 190 -21.18 13.33 9.51
C LEU A 190 -22.65 13.75 9.35
N THR A 191 -23.03 14.27 8.19
CA THR A 191 -24.43 14.64 7.86
C THR A 191 -24.97 13.78 6.73
#